data_36d1ce34271e342f09d70d932946164f
#
_entry.id   36d1ce34271e342f09d70d932946164f
#
_cell.length_a   1.000
_cell.length_b   1.000
_cell.length_c   1.000
_cell.angle_alpha   90.00
_cell.angle_beta   90.00
_cell.angle_gamma   90.00
#
_symmetry.space_group_name_H-M   'P 1'
#
loop_
_entity.id
_entity.type
_entity.pdbx_description
1 polymer ?
#
loop_
_entity_poly.entity_id
_entity_poly.type
_entity_poly.pdbx_seq_one_letter_code
_entity_poly.pdbx_strand_id
1 'polypeptide(L)'
;MQQQDIVTPQPVESEVIIETRSLSRVYPGVVALDNVNYRVYRNKVNVLIGENGAGKSTMMKMLAGVETPSSGEIFLDGTPVSMNSTHQAEKLGISIIFQELNLFPNMNVMDNIFMANEFFQKGKINEKYQYALAQSLLKRLELDVDPYTPLEELGIGHQQLVEIARALSKDTRVLIMDEPTSALSQSEVKILFNVIEQLKRRGVTIIYISHRLEELMEIGDYITIFRDGRFISERPVSDASIPWIIEQMVGDKKKHFDYQPAPQGNTVLDVRGLTALHSSGGYKLNDVSFSLNKGEVIGIYGLLGAGRTELFKGLVGLMPCQSGSIQLNGECIDKAHFQSRLKKGLALVPEDRQGEGVVQMMSIQSNMTLSDLSLQGFRRAWKWLNPHKEQTSVKEMIQQLAIKVSDPALPITSLSGGNQQKVVLGKALMTQPQVVFLDEPSRGIDVGAKTDVYHLIGKMAQQGLAVMFSSSELDEVMALADRILVMADGRITADVPRHAVTREKLIAASTPQD
;
A
#
# COMPACT_ATOMS: atom_id res chain seq x y z
N MET A 1 -40.31 19.02 2.30
CA MET A 1 -40.13 17.58 2.19
C MET A 1 -39.34 17.17 3.42
N GLN A 2 -39.99 16.41 4.32
CA GLN A 2 -39.46 16.03 5.62
C GLN A 2 -38.34 14.99 5.42
N GLN A 3 -37.18 15.25 6.02
CA GLN A 3 -36.12 14.26 6.20
C GLN A 3 -36.69 13.16 7.14
N GLN A 4 -36.85 11.96 6.61
CA GLN A 4 -37.07 10.78 7.44
C GLN A 4 -35.72 10.41 8.05
N ASP A 5 -35.55 10.67 9.34
CA ASP A 5 -34.50 10.10 10.16
C ASP A 5 -34.63 8.57 10.14
N ILE A 6 -33.69 7.91 9.45
CA ILE A 6 -33.55 6.45 9.52
C ILE A 6 -32.99 6.14 10.91
N VAL A 7 -33.88 5.82 11.83
CA VAL A 7 -33.53 5.29 13.16
C VAL A 7 -32.92 3.91 12.94
N THR A 8 -31.58 3.82 12.97
CA THR A 8 -30.87 2.54 13.11
C THR A 8 -31.30 1.89 14.43
N PRO A 9 -31.66 0.59 14.45
CA PRO A 9 -31.99 -0.09 15.71
C PRO A 9 -30.77 0.00 16.65
N GLN A 10 -30.97 0.56 17.85
CA GLN A 10 -29.89 0.61 18.86
C GLN A 10 -29.61 -0.82 19.32
N PRO A 11 -28.35 -1.31 19.21
CA PRO A 11 -27.98 -2.62 19.73
C PRO A 11 -28.12 -2.63 21.24
N VAL A 12 -28.54 -3.78 21.79
CA VAL A 12 -28.64 -3.99 23.24
C VAL A 12 -27.25 -3.78 23.84
N GLU A 13 -27.10 -2.99 24.91
CA GLU A 13 -25.83 -2.62 25.56
C GLU A 13 -24.92 -3.81 25.90
N SER A 14 -25.48 -5.02 26.04
CA SER A 14 -24.76 -6.28 26.32
C SER A 14 -23.91 -6.81 25.15
N GLU A 15 -24.09 -6.30 23.93
CA GLU A 15 -23.38 -6.77 22.74
C GLU A 15 -22.08 -6.00 22.44
N VAL A 16 -21.87 -4.84 23.07
CA VAL A 16 -20.68 -4.02 22.88
C VAL A 16 -19.61 -4.38 23.91
N ILE A 17 -18.40 -4.72 23.44
CA ILE A 17 -17.26 -5.02 24.31
C ILE A 17 -16.36 -3.80 24.53
N ILE A 18 -16.12 -2.99 23.49
CA ILE A 18 -15.37 -1.73 23.59
C ILE A 18 -16.24 -0.60 23.05
N GLU A 19 -16.30 0.50 23.80
CA GLU A 19 -16.89 1.76 23.37
C GLU A 19 -15.90 2.90 23.61
N THR A 20 -15.75 3.81 22.65
CA THR A 20 -15.03 5.07 22.88
C THR A 20 -16.02 6.22 22.89
N ARG A 21 -15.81 7.20 23.77
CA ARG A 21 -16.64 8.40 23.88
C ARG A 21 -15.80 9.64 23.70
N SER A 22 -16.12 10.40 22.65
CA SER A 22 -15.48 11.66 22.29
C SER A 22 -13.95 11.56 22.25
N LEU A 23 -13.43 10.41 21.78
CA LEU A 23 -12.00 10.12 21.80
C LEU A 23 -11.25 10.97 20.77
N SER A 24 -10.21 11.68 21.22
CA SER A 24 -9.40 12.53 20.34
C SER A 24 -7.92 12.30 20.53
N ARG A 25 -7.15 12.44 19.46
CA ARG A 25 -5.69 12.42 19.48
C ARG A 25 -5.14 13.54 18.61
N VAL A 26 -4.34 14.41 19.26
CA VAL A 26 -3.70 15.56 18.61
C VAL A 26 -2.18 15.36 18.66
N TYR A 27 -1.53 15.45 17.51
CA TYR A 27 -0.09 15.55 17.38
C TYR A 27 0.30 16.99 17.01
N PRO A 28 1.56 17.40 17.18
CA PRO A 28 2.00 18.73 16.75
C PRO A 28 1.66 18.99 15.27
N GLY A 29 0.71 19.90 15.01
CA GLY A 29 0.27 20.27 13.67
C GLY A 29 -0.78 19.36 13.00
N VAL A 30 -1.20 18.26 13.64
CA VAL A 30 -2.17 17.30 13.05
C VAL A 30 -3.16 16.80 14.09
N VAL A 31 -4.46 16.91 13.79
CA VAL A 31 -5.52 16.22 14.55
C VAL A 31 -5.74 14.86 13.89
N ALA A 32 -5.24 13.79 14.52
CA ALA A 32 -5.35 12.44 13.97
C ALA A 32 -6.71 11.79 14.23
N LEU A 33 -7.33 12.10 15.37
CA LEU A 33 -8.70 11.72 15.72
C LEU A 33 -9.39 12.91 16.39
N ASP A 34 -10.62 13.18 15.98
CA ASP A 34 -11.41 14.30 16.43
C ASP A 34 -12.79 13.82 16.90
N ASN A 35 -12.97 13.74 18.23
CA ASN A 35 -14.24 13.47 18.90
C ASN A 35 -14.93 12.17 18.41
N VAL A 36 -14.18 11.06 18.35
CA VAL A 36 -14.64 9.79 17.78
C VAL A 36 -15.39 8.94 18.81
N ASN A 37 -16.60 8.53 18.44
CA ASN A 37 -17.38 7.53 19.15
C ASN A 37 -17.33 6.23 18.32
N TYR A 38 -16.65 5.21 18.82
CA TYR A 38 -16.46 3.94 18.13
C TYR A 38 -16.93 2.78 19.01
N ARG A 39 -17.60 1.80 18.39
CA ARG A 39 -18.11 0.61 19.07
C ARG A 39 -17.51 -0.64 18.47
N VAL A 40 -17.24 -1.61 19.33
CA VAL A 40 -16.76 -2.94 18.96
C VAL A 40 -17.74 -3.97 19.49
N TYR A 41 -18.33 -4.76 18.61
CA TYR A 41 -19.34 -5.75 18.93
C TYR A 41 -18.69 -7.07 19.32
N ARG A 42 -19.14 -7.62 20.45
CA ARG A 42 -18.61 -8.84 21.07
C ARG A 42 -18.79 -10.06 20.16
N ASN A 43 -17.73 -10.91 20.10
CA ASN A 43 -17.70 -12.16 19.33
C ASN A 43 -18.05 -11.97 17.84
N LYS A 44 -17.67 -10.82 17.31
CA LYS A 44 -17.88 -10.41 15.91
C LYS A 44 -16.56 -10.00 15.28
N VAL A 45 -16.52 -10.04 13.96
CA VAL A 45 -15.48 -9.39 13.18
C VAL A 45 -15.93 -7.96 12.90
N ASN A 46 -15.31 -7.01 13.60
CA ASN A 46 -15.58 -5.58 13.48
C ASN A 46 -14.56 -5.00 12.49
N VAL A 47 -15.01 -4.72 11.30
CA VAL A 47 -14.17 -4.13 10.24
C VAL A 47 -14.06 -2.63 10.47
N LEU A 48 -12.81 -2.11 10.48
CA LEU A 48 -12.54 -0.69 10.49
C LEU A 48 -11.88 -0.27 9.18
N ILE A 49 -12.54 0.60 8.43
CA ILE A 49 -12.09 1.05 7.12
C ILE A 49 -12.03 2.57 7.02
N GLY A 50 -11.23 3.08 6.11
CA GLY A 50 -11.05 4.50 5.82
C GLY A 50 -9.78 4.72 5.01
N GLU A 51 -9.63 5.89 4.41
CA GLU A 51 -8.41 6.26 3.69
C GLU A 51 -7.16 6.29 4.60
N ASN A 52 -5.97 6.34 4.01
CA ASN A 52 -4.75 6.56 4.77
C ASN A 52 -4.80 7.95 5.43
N GLY A 53 -4.47 8.01 6.73
CA GLY A 53 -4.66 9.23 7.52
C GLY A 53 -6.06 9.42 8.10
N ALA A 54 -7.00 8.50 7.88
CA ALA A 54 -8.35 8.56 8.49
C ALA A 54 -8.37 8.30 10.01
N GLY A 55 -7.21 7.99 10.63
CA GLY A 55 -7.09 7.78 12.07
C GLY A 55 -7.20 6.32 12.52
N LYS A 56 -7.34 5.33 11.60
CA LYS A 56 -7.49 3.91 11.94
C LYS A 56 -6.38 3.38 12.84
N SER A 57 -5.13 3.47 12.39
CA SER A 57 -3.97 2.98 13.14
C SER A 57 -3.75 3.76 14.45
N THR A 58 -4.11 5.05 14.50
CA THR A 58 -4.09 5.84 15.75
C THR A 58 -5.12 5.31 16.75
N MET A 59 -6.34 5.01 16.31
CA MET A 59 -7.38 4.38 17.15
C MET A 59 -6.88 3.04 17.69
N MET A 60 -6.32 2.18 16.83
CA MET A 60 -5.82 0.86 17.24
C MET A 60 -4.66 0.97 18.23
N LYS A 61 -3.72 1.89 18.02
CA LYS A 61 -2.62 2.15 18.95
C LYS A 61 -3.12 2.60 20.33
N MET A 62 -4.19 3.39 20.38
CA MET A 62 -4.81 3.77 21.67
C MET A 62 -5.51 2.61 22.33
N LEU A 63 -6.28 1.78 21.60
CA LEU A 63 -6.91 0.58 22.14
C LEU A 63 -5.90 -0.47 22.59
N ALA A 64 -4.72 -0.52 21.96
CA ALA A 64 -3.63 -1.42 22.35
C ALA A 64 -2.70 -0.82 23.42
N GLY A 65 -2.96 0.40 23.92
CA GLY A 65 -2.13 1.05 24.94
C GLY A 65 -0.74 1.50 24.47
N VAL A 66 -0.51 1.55 23.14
CA VAL A 66 0.73 2.08 22.54
C VAL A 66 0.76 3.61 22.64
N GLU A 67 -0.42 4.22 22.53
CA GLU A 67 -0.60 5.67 22.64
C GLU A 67 -1.74 6.01 23.58
N THR A 68 -1.64 7.16 24.24
CA THR A 68 -2.70 7.66 25.12
C THR A 68 -3.57 8.68 24.41
N PRO A 69 -4.90 8.70 24.61
CA PRO A 69 -5.74 9.74 24.06
C PRO A 69 -5.38 11.14 24.59
N SER A 70 -5.59 12.17 23.77
CA SER A 70 -5.48 13.56 24.21
C SER A 70 -6.72 14.01 25.01
N SER A 71 -7.89 13.45 24.70
CA SER A 71 -9.16 13.65 25.41
C SER A 71 -10.14 12.50 25.08
N GLY A 72 -11.23 12.41 25.85
CA GLY A 72 -12.22 11.36 25.73
C GLY A 72 -11.91 10.13 26.58
N GLU A 73 -12.77 9.12 26.51
CA GLU A 73 -12.72 7.94 27.37
C GLU A 73 -12.90 6.66 26.57
N ILE A 74 -12.29 5.57 27.07
CA ILE A 74 -12.44 4.21 26.53
C ILE A 74 -13.14 3.37 27.60
N PHE A 75 -14.17 2.63 27.18
CA PHE A 75 -14.93 1.71 28.02
C PHE A 75 -14.68 0.28 27.53
N LEU A 76 -14.45 -0.61 28.48
CA LEU A 76 -14.39 -2.07 28.28
C LEU A 76 -15.48 -2.71 29.14
N ASP A 77 -16.40 -3.46 28.53
CA ASP A 77 -17.57 -4.03 29.21
C ASP A 77 -18.38 -2.97 30.01
N GLY A 78 -18.52 -1.77 29.43
CA GLY A 78 -19.22 -0.65 30.08
C GLY A 78 -18.45 0.03 31.22
N THR A 79 -17.25 -0.44 31.56
CA THR A 79 -16.39 0.16 32.60
C THR A 79 -15.33 1.04 31.99
N PRO A 80 -15.14 2.28 32.45
CA PRO A 80 -14.08 3.13 31.92
C PRO A 80 -12.70 2.54 32.27
N VAL A 81 -11.80 2.49 31.27
CA VAL A 81 -10.46 1.93 31.40
C VAL A 81 -9.41 2.91 30.90
N SER A 82 -8.23 2.89 31.52
CA SER A 82 -7.05 3.63 31.06
C SER A 82 -6.00 2.65 30.56
N MET A 83 -5.58 2.80 29.31
CA MET A 83 -4.58 1.95 28.68
C MET A 83 -3.34 2.80 28.38
N ASN A 84 -2.41 2.87 29.34
CA ASN A 84 -1.21 3.68 29.26
C ASN A 84 0.03 2.88 28.83
N SER A 85 -0.14 1.57 28.63
CA SER A 85 0.90 0.67 28.11
C SER A 85 0.27 -0.57 27.46
N THR A 86 1.03 -1.19 26.53
CA THR A 86 0.64 -2.45 25.89
C THR A 86 0.39 -3.56 26.91
N HIS A 87 1.19 -3.61 27.98
CA HIS A 87 1.02 -4.58 29.07
C HIS A 87 -0.30 -4.41 29.81
N GLN A 88 -0.78 -3.16 29.98
CA GLN A 88 -2.11 -2.93 30.58
C GLN A 88 -3.24 -3.39 29.64
N ALA A 89 -3.14 -3.10 28.34
CA ALA A 89 -4.10 -3.57 27.35
C ALA A 89 -4.14 -5.11 27.30
N GLU A 90 -2.98 -5.77 27.31
CA GLU A 90 -2.87 -7.24 27.36
C GLU A 90 -3.52 -7.83 28.60
N LYS A 91 -3.33 -7.24 29.79
CA LYS A 91 -4.01 -7.67 31.02
C LYS A 91 -5.53 -7.54 30.96
N LEU A 92 -6.04 -6.62 30.16
CA LEU A 92 -7.46 -6.45 29.88
C LEU A 92 -7.96 -7.39 28.77
N GLY A 93 -7.06 -8.22 28.20
CA GLY A 93 -7.37 -9.17 27.14
C GLY A 93 -7.39 -8.54 25.74
N ILE A 94 -6.71 -7.41 25.53
CA ILE A 94 -6.60 -6.77 24.21
C ILE A 94 -5.19 -7.03 23.66
N SER A 95 -5.11 -7.69 22.50
CA SER A 95 -3.86 -7.95 21.78
C SER A 95 -3.91 -7.33 20.40
N ILE A 96 -2.75 -6.92 19.87
CA ILE A 96 -2.62 -6.32 18.53
C ILE A 96 -1.57 -7.04 17.70
N ILE A 97 -1.89 -7.26 16.44
CA ILE A 97 -0.99 -7.68 15.37
C ILE A 97 -0.82 -6.48 14.46
N PHE A 98 0.41 -6.01 14.32
CA PHE A 98 0.75 -4.87 13.47
C PHE A 98 0.91 -5.29 12.02
N GLN A 99 0.88 -4.32 11.12
CA GLN A 99 1.12 -4.51 9.68
C GLN A 99 2.52 -5.08 9.39
N GLU A 100 3.54 -4.63 10.14
CA GLU A 100 4.89 -5.20 10.08
C GLU A 100 5.03 -6.30 11.12
N LEU A 101 5.65 -7.43 10.73
CA LEU A 101 5.89 -8.56 11.63
C LEU A 101 6.83 -8.16 12.76
N ASN A 102 6.37 -8.28 14.00
CA ASN A 102 7.15 -8.00 15.21
C ASN A 102 7.72 -9.30 15.80
N LEU A 103 8.43 -10.07 14.99
CA LEU A 103 9.03 -11.34 15.35
C LEU A 103 10.56 -11.26 15.24
N PHE A 104 11.26 -12.16 15.91
CA PHE A 104 12.71 -12.24 15.93
C PHE A 104 13.18 -13.37 15.01
N PRO A 105 13.71 -13.07 13.80
CA PRO A 105 14.07 -14.10 12.82
C PRO A 105 15.09 -15.12 13.34
N ASN A 106 16.04 -14.68 14.17
CA ASN A 106 17.11 -15.50 14.74
C ASN A 106 16.68 -16.42 15.90
N MET A 107 15.39 -16.38 16.28
CA MET A 107 14.84 -17.22 17.34
C MET A 107 13.93 -18.29 16.74
N ASN A 108 13.73 -19.40 17.46
CA ASN A 108 12.78 -20.41 17.02
C ASN A 108 11.31 -19.96 17.22
N VAL A 109 10.38 -20.71 16.67
CA VAL A 109 8.93 -20.43 16.72
C VAL A 109 8.42 -20.36 18.15
N MET A 110 8.80 -21.33 19.02
CA MET A 110 8.35 -21.36 20.42
C MET A 110 8.82 -20.13 21.20
N ASP A 111 10.08 -19.74 21.04
CA ASP A 111 10.62 -18.57 21.73
C ASP A 111 9.96 -17.28 21.25
N ASN A 112 9.61 -17.18 19.98
CA ASN A 112 8.83 -16.05 19.45
C ASN A 112 7.40 -16.02 20.04
N ILE A 113 6.74 -17.16 20.19
CA ILE A 113 5.37 -17.24 20.75
C ILE A 113 5.35 -16.78 22.21
N PHE A 114 6.32 -17.21 23.03
CA PHE A 114 6.32 -16.94 24.48
C PHE A 114 7.23 -15.81 24.92
N MET A 115 7.86 -15.09 24.02
CA MET A 115 8.69 -13.93 24.35
C MET A 115 7.97 -12.95 25.27
N ALA A 116 8.62 -12.59 26.38
CA ALA A 116 8.09 -11.77 27.46
C ALA A 116 6.82 -12.33 28.16
N ASN A 117 6.54 -13.60 27.94
CA ASN A 117 5.43 -14.32 28.59
C ASN A 117 5.80 -15.79 28.87
N GLU A 118 7.05 -16.00 29.28
CA GLU A 118 7.61 -17.32 29.54
C GLU A 118 6.94 -17.94 30.78
N PHE A 119 6.76 -19.27 30.73
CA PHE A 119 6.25 -20.05 31.86
C PHE A 119 7.38 -20.55 32.74
N PHE A 120 7.39 -20.17 33.99
CA PHE A 120 8.44 -20.57 34.95
C PHE A 120 7.98 -21.71 35.87
N GLN A 121 8.87 -22.64 36.08
CA GLN A 121 8.71 -23.68 37.09
C GLN A 121 10.00 -23.77 37.93
N LYS A 122 9.90 -23.62 39.26
CA LYS A 122 11.06 -23.64 40.19
C LYS A 122 12.18 -22.65 39.78
N GLY A 123 11.81 -21.47 39.27
CA GLY A 123 12.77 -20.42 38.88
C GLY A 123 13.48 -20.63 37.54
N LYS A 124 13.08 -21.64 36.75
CA LYS A 124 13.57 -21.90 35.40
C LYS A 124 12.41 -21.93 34.42
N ILE A 125 12.68 -21.58 33.17
CA ILE A 125 11.70 -21.69 32.08
C ILE A 125 11.28 -23.16 31.94
N ASN A 126 9.97 -23.40 31.88
CA ASN A 126 9.41 -24.73 31.67
C ASN A 126 9.26 -25.01 30.17
N GLU A 127 10.40 -25.30 29.52
CA GLU A 127 10.44 -25.53 28.06
C GLU A 127 9.50 -26.66 27.61
N LYS A 128 9.39 -27.74 28.41
CA LYS A 128 8.50 -28.85 28.05
C LYS A 128 7.04 -28.44 27.99
N TYR A 129 6.61 -27.59 28.93
CA TYR A 129 5.25 -27.04 28.93
C TYR A 129 5.04 -26.06 27.77
N GLN A 130 6.01 -25.18 27.54
CA GLN A 130 5.95 -24.21 26.43
C GLN A 130 5.91 -24.92 25.08
N TYR A 131 6.72 -25.96 24.88
CA TYR A 131 6.71 -26.76 23.66
C TYR A 131 5.34 -27.39 23.40
N ALA A 132 4.75 -28.07 24.41
CA ALA A 132 3.42 -28.67 24.26
C ALA A 132 2.33 -27.65 23.96
N LEU A 133 2.41 -26.47 24.60
CA LEU A 133 1.46 -25.39 24.36
C LEU A 133 1.66 -24.75 22.96
N ALA A 134 2.91 -24.51 22.54
CA ALA A 134 3.24 -24.05 21.19
C ALA A 134 2.68 -25.00 20.13
N GLN A 135 2.96 -26.30 20.27
CA GLN A 135 2.46 -27.32 19.35
C GLN A 135 0.92 -27.33 19.28
N SER A 136 0.24 -27.17 20.44
CA SER A 136 -1.22 -27.06 20.47
C SER A 136 -1.73 -25.80 19.75
N LEU A 137 -1.05 -24.65 19.92
CA LEU A 137 -1.42 -23.40 19.25
C LEU A 137 -1.20 -23.49 17.74
N LEU A 138 -0.03 -24.00 17.30
CA LEU A 138 0.30 -24.17 15.89
C LEU A 138 -0.69 -25.12 15.19
N LYS A 139 -1.01 -26.24 15.83
CA LYS A 139 -2.02 -27.18 15.32
C LYS A 139 -3.41 -26.54 15.18
N ARG A 140 -3.78 -25.64 16.11
CA ARG A 140 -5.07 -24.89 16.04
C ARG A 140 -5.09 -23.92 14.86
N LEU A 141 -3.93 -23.45 14.43
CA LEU A 141 -3.76 -22.56 13.29
C LEU A 141 -3.46 -23.33 11.99
N GLU A 142 -3.62 -24.66 12.00
CA GLU A 142 -3.34 -25.55 10.86
C GLU A 142 -1.89 -25.44 10.35
N LEU A 143 -0.97 -25.02 11.22
CA LEU A 143 0.45 -24.86 10.91
C LEU A 143 1.24 -26.08 11.42
N ASP A 144 1.67 -26.93 10.48
CA ASP A 144 2.46 -28.13 10.77
C ASP A 144 3.96 -27.79 10.77
N VAL A 145 4.42 -27.19 11.86
CA VAL A 145 5.82 -26.77 12.06
C VAL A 145 6.27 -27.20 13.45
N ASP A 146 7.51 -27.68 13.55
CA ASP A 146 8.13 -27.98 14.85
C ASP A 146 8.38 -26.66 15.60
N PRO A 147 7.95 -26.53 16.89
CA PRO A 147 8.20 -25.34 17.69
C PRO A 147 9.67 -24.91 17.81
N TYR A 148 10.64 -25.79 17.59
CA TYR A 148 12.06 -25.46 17.57
C TYR A 148 12.58 -24.98 16.21
N THR A 149 11.76 -24.99 15.16
CA THR A 149 12.16 -24.48 13.84
C THR A 149 12.57 -23.01 13.93
N PRO A 150 13.73 -22.59 13.39
CA PRO A 150 14.10 -21.18 13.27
C PRO A 150 13.06 -20.40 12.48
N LEU A 151 12.68 -19.21 12.97
CA LEU A 151 11.61 -18.44 12.34
C LEU A 151 11.96 -18.01 10.90
N GLU A 152 13.24 -17.73 10.62
CA GLU A 152 13.72 -17.33 9.30
C GLU A 152 13.56 -18.40 8.22
N GLU A 153 13.40 -19.67 8.60
CA GLU A 153 13.13 -20.77 7.65
C GLU A 153 11.67 -20.81 7.17
N LEU A 154 10.79 -20.07 7.86
CA LEU A 154 9.37 -20.01 7.50
C LEU A 154 9.09 -18.95 6.44
N GLY A 155 8.20 -19.26 5.51
CA GLY A 155 7.61 -18.27 4.63
C GLY A 155 6.82 -17.21 5.40
N ILE A 156 6.66 -16.01 4.81
CA ILE A 156 6.03 -14.85 5.47
C ILE A 156 4.62 -15.18 5.98
N GLY A 157 3.83 -15.96 5.22
CA GLY A 157 2.49 -16.39 5.66
C GLY A 157 2.50 -17.22 6.92
N HIS A 158 3.47 -18.15 7.05
CA HIS A 158 3.63 -18.94 8.26
C HIS A 158 4.13 -18.09 9.43
N GLN A 159 5.02 -17.13 9.20
CA GLN A 159 5.44 -16.16 10.23
C GLN A 159 4.24 -15.36 10.75
N GLN A 160 3.31 -14.95 9.88
CA GLN A 160 2.06 -14.29 10.28
C GLN A 160 1.22 -15.16 11.21
N LEU A 161 1.10 -16.47 10.92
CA LEU A 161 0.39 -17.41 11.78
C LEU A 161 1.10 -17.60 13.13
N VAL A 162 2.43 -17.53 13.17
CA VAL A 162 3.20 -17.53 14.44
C VAL A 162 2.91 -16.29 15.27
N GLU A 163 2.77 -15.11 14.65
CA GLU A 163 2.40 -13.89 15.36
C GLU A 163 0.97 -13.97 15.94
N ILE A 164 0.05 -14.58 15.21
CA ILE A 164 -1.29 -14.91 15.73
C ILE A 164 -1.19 -15.90 16.90
N ALA A 165 -0.36 -16.95 16.80
CA ALA A 165 -0.12 -17.88 17.90
C ALA A 165 0.40 -17.18 19.16
N ARG A 166 1.33 -16.22 18.99
CA ARG A 166 1.83 -15.36 20.08
C ARG A 166 0.70 -14.53 20.72
N ALA A 167 -0.18 -13.92 19.95
CA ALA A 167 -1.31 -13.19 20.48
C ALA A 167 -2.27 -14.11 21.24
N LEU A 168 -2.49 -15.32 20.75
CA LEU A 168 -3.38 -16.32 21.37
C LEU A 168 -2.77 -17.09 22.54
N SER A 169 -1.45 -17.00 22.76
CA SER A 169 -0.79 -17.57 23.95
C SER A 169 -1.20 -16.85 25.24
N LYS A 170 -1.81 -15.68 25.09
CA LYS A 170 -2.37 -14.83 26.15
C LYS A 170 -3.89 -15.02 26.21
N ASP A 171 -4.54 -14.61 27.32
CA ASP A 171 -6.00 -14.62 27.47
C ASP A 171 -6.66 -13.50 26.63
N THR A 172 -6.53 -13.61 25.31
CA THR A 172 -7.00 -12.59 24.37
C THR A 172 -8.51 -12.67 24.20
N ARG A 173 -9.18 -11.58 24.54
CA ARG A 173 -10.63 -11.37 24.37
C ARG A 173 -10.93 -10.54 23.12
N VAL A 174 -10.05 -9.58 22.81
CA VAL A 174 -10.12 -8.71 21.63
C VAL A 174 -8.79 -8.78 20.90
N LEU A 175 -8.82 -9.23 19.66
CA LEU A 175 -7.66 -9.31 18.78
C LEU A 175 -7.77 -8.26 17.67
N ILE A 176 -6.84 -7.31 17.66
CA ILE A 176 -6.71 -6.28 16.64
C ILE A 176 -5.75 -6.80 15.57
N MET A 177 -6.16 -6.76 14.31
CA MET A 177 -5.35 -7.13 13.14
C MET A 177 -5.27 -5.95 12.18
N ASP A 178 -4.07 -5.36 12.05
CA ASP A 178 -3.83 -4.22 11.16
C ASP A 178 -3.18 -4.72 9.86
N GLU A 179 -3.96 -4.76 8.76
CA GLU A 179 -3.58 -5.24 7.43
C GLU A 179 -2.91 -6.63 7.39
N PRO A 180 -3.48 -7.67 8.02
CA PRO A 180 -2.80 -8.95 8.19
C PRO A 180 -2.60 -9.74 6.88
N THR A 181 -3.20 -9.32 5.78
CA THR A 181 -3.12 -9.98 4.46
C THR A 181 -2.17 -9.31 3.48
N SER A 182 -1.51 -8.23 3.87
CA SER A 182 -0.70 -7.40 2.96
C SER A 182 0.44 -8.17 2.27
N ALA A 183 1.00 -9.19 2.93
CA ALA A 183 2.10 -10.01 2.45
C ALA A 183 1.70 -11.47 2.13
N LEU A 184 0.41 -11.81 2.19
CA LEU A 184 -0.09 -13.17 2.01
C LEU A 184 -0.54 -13.46 0.58
N SER A 185 -0.30 -14.69 0.13
CA SER A 185 -0.91 -15.26 -1.07
C SER A 185 -2.41 -15.52 -0.86
N GLN A 186 -3.16 -15.69 -1.94
CA GLN A 186 -4.61 -15.97 -1.85
C GLN A 186 -4.93 -17.28 -1.08
N SER A 187 -4.06 -18.28 -1.16
CA SER A 187 -4.22 -19.52 -0.38
C SER A 187 -4.02 -19.28 1.11
N GLU A 188 -3.03 -18.49 1.50
CA GLU A 188 -2.76 -18.14 2.90
C GLU A 188 -3.85 -17.22 3.49
N VAL A 189 -4.43 -16.32 2.69
CA VAL A 189 -5.58 -15.51 3.10
C VAL A 189 -6.78 -16.39 3.49
N LYS A 190 -7.07 -17.44 2.72
CA LYS A 190 -8.14 -18.40 3.06
C LYS A 190 -7.88 -19.13 4.37
N ILE A 191 -6.63 -19.53 4.63
CA ILE A 191 -6.24 -20.16 5.91
C ILE A 191 -6.48 -19.15 7.05
N LEU A 192 -6.03 -17.90 6.89
CA LEU A 192 -6.24 -16.85 7.88
C LEU A 192 -7.74 -16.64 8.17
N PHE A 193 -8.59 -16.61 7.15
CA PHE A 193 -10.05 -16.44 7.33
C PHE A 193 -10.68 -17.60 8.09
N ASN A 194 -10.27 -18.84 7.80
CA ASN A 194 -10.70 -20.00 8.57
C ASN A 194 -10.29 -19.87 10.06
N VAL A 195 -9.08 -19.41 10.33
CA VAL A 195 -8.58 -19.17 11.69
C VAL A 195 -9.41 -18.09 12.39
N ILE A 196 -9.71 -16.97 11.73
CA ILE A 196 -10.54 -15.89 12.28
C ILE A 196 -11.94 -16.40 12.64
N GLU A 197 -12.57 -17.18 11.76
CA GLU A 197 -13.86 -17.78 12.04
C GLU A 197 -13.83 -18.75 13.24
N GLN A 198 -12.77 -19.55 13.38
CA GLN A 198 -12.58 -20.41 14.54
C GLN A 198 -12.41 -19.60 15.84
N LEU A 199 -11.66 -18.49 15.80
CA LEU A 199 -11.46 -17.60 16.93
C LEU A 199 -12.77 -16.94 17.37
N LYS A 200 -13.54 -16.43 16.40
CA LYS A 200 -14.87 -15.85 16.65
C LYS A 200 -15.81 -16.85 17.34
N ARG A 201 -15.87 -18.09 16.85
CA ARG A 201 -16.69 -19.17 17.48
C ARG A 201 -16.26 -19.52 18.90
N ARG A 202 -15.03 -19.22 19.29
CA ARG A 202 -14.49 -19.41 20.65
C ARG A 202 -14.67 -18.19 21.55
N GLY A 203 -15.35 -17.15 21.07
CA GLY A 203 -15.66 -15.96 21.85
C GLY A 203 -14.59 -14.88 21.78
N VAL A 204 -13.62 -14.96 20.84
CA VAL A 204 -12.68 -13.87 20.58
C VAL A 204 -13.35 -12.84 19.69
N THR A 205 -13.31 -11.59 20.08
CA THR A 205 -13.76 -10.46 19.28
C THR A 205 -12.61 -9.99 18.38
N ILE A 206 -12.88 -9.73 17.13
CA ILE A 206 -11.85 -9.34 16.15
C ILE A 206 -12.11 -7.90 15.71
N ILE A 207 -11.07 -7.07 15.70
CA ILE A 207 -11.04 -5.81 14.97
C ILE A 207 -10.13 -6.03 13.77
N TYR A 208 -10.68 -5.92 12.56
CA TYR A 208 -9.99 -6.22 11.31
C TYR A 208 -9.85 -4.97 10.46
N ILE A 209 -8.61 -4.60 10.13
CA ILE A 209 -8.33 -3.46 9.25
C ILE A 209 -7.73 -4.02 7.96
N SER A 210 -8.31 -3.66 6.82
CA SER A 210 -7.77 -3.93 5.50
C SER A 210 -8.22 -2.84 4.54
N HIS A 211 -7.50 -2.68 3.45
CA HIS A 211 -7.89 -1.83 2.32
C HIS A 211 -8.52 -2.64 1.17
N ARG A 212 -8.57 -3.98 1.27
CA ARG A 212 -9.17 -4.88 0.29
C ARG A 212 -10.63 -5.09 0.60
N LEU A 213 -11.50 -4.41 -0.15
CA LEU A 213 -12.94 -4.37 0.13
C LEU A 213 -13.60 -5.75 0.03
N GLU A 214 -13.14 -6.60 -0.89
CA GLU A 214 -13.64 -7.96 -1.07
C GLU A 214 -13.41 -8.80 0.19
N GLU A 215 -12.22 -8.71 0.82
CA GLU A 215 -11.91 -9.40 2.06
C GLU A 215 -12.86 -8.98 3.19
N LEU A 216 -13.15 -7.68 3.27
CA LEU A 216 -14.00 -7.11 4.31
C LEU A 216 -15.45 -7.57 4.18
N MET A 217 -15.92 -7.73 2.94
CA MET A 217 -17.27 -8.25 2.65
C MET A 217 -17.39 -9.75 2.94
N GLU A 218 -16.29 -10.50 2.81
CA GLU A 218 -16.26 -11.95 3.06
C GLU A 218 -16.24 -12.27 4.56
N ILE A 219 -15.43 -11.56 5.36
CA ILE A 219 -15.14 -11.95 6.74
C ILE A 219 -15.91 -11.10 7.78
N GLY A 220 -16.31 -9.87 7.43
CA GLY A 220 -16.86 -8.89 8.36
C GLY A 220 -18.28 -9.19 8.83
N ASP A 221 -18.57 -8.92 10.10
CA ASP A 221 -19.94 -8.87 10.63
C ASP A 221 -20.46 -7.42 10.67
N TYR A 222 -19.63 -6.47 11.14
CA TYR A 222 -19.93 -5.04 11.20
C TYR A 222 -18.83 -4.25 10.51
N ILE A 223 -19.20 -3.17 9.84
CA ILE A 223 -18.27 -2.25 9.19
C ILE A 223 -18.42 -0.84 9.76
N THR A 224 -17.31 -0.27 10.19
CA THR A 224 -17.19 1.11 10.65
C THR A 224 -16.29 1.89 9.72
N ILE A 225 -16.70 3.08 9.32
CA ILE A 225 -15.98 3.93 8.37
C ILE A 225 -15.47 5.18 9.08
N PHE A 226 -14.14 5.39 8.98
CA PHE A 226 -13.48 6.62 9.41
C PHE A 226 -13.05 7.44 8.20
N ARG A 227 -13.12 8.78 8.34
CA ARG A 227 -12.63 9.73 7.34
C ARG A 227 -12.17 11.03 8.02
N ASP A 228 -10.99 11.50 7.64
CA ASP A 228 -10.38 12.74 8.16
C ASP A 228 -10.36 12.80 9.71
N GLY A 229 -10.05 11.67 10.37
CA GLY A 229 -10.00 11.55 11.83
C GLY A 229 -11.35 11.48 12.53
N ARG A 230 -12.45 11.27 11.83
CA ARG A 230 -13.81 11.26 12.37
C ARG A 230 -14.54 9.96 12.05
N PHE A 231 -15.45 9.58 12.92
CA PHE A 231 -16.46 8.55 12.65
C PHE A 231 -17.45 9.06 11.60
N ILE A 232 -17.71 8.26 10.58
CA ILE A 232 -18.65 8.60 9.50
C ILE A 232 -19.91 7.76 9.57
N SER A 233 -19.76 6.42 9.60
CA SER A 233 -20.90 5.51 9.55
C SER A 233 -20.52 4.14 10.10
N GLU A 234 -21.53 3.43 10.59
CA GLU A 234 -21.43 2.04 11.06
C GLU A 234 -22.68 1.27 10.64
N ARG A 235 -22.51 0.02 10.18
CA ARG A 235 -23.63 -0.89 9.90
C ARG A 235 -23.19 -2.35 9.84
N PRO A 236 -24.13 -3.32 9.87
CA PRO A 236 -23.86 -4.71 9.52
C PRO A 236 -23.31 -4.81 8.08
N VAL A 237 -22.35 -5.70 7.85
CA VAL A 237 -21.79 -5.93 6.51
C VAL A 237 -22.86 -6.44 5.53
N SER A 238 -23.85 -7.21 6.00
CA SER A 238 -25.00 -7.64 5.21
C SER A 238 -25.77 -6.50 4.54
N ASP A 239 -25.75 -5.31 5.13
CA ASP A 239 -26.48 -4.13 4.67
C ASP A 239 -25.57 -3.15 3.90
N ALA A 240 -24.29 -3.50 3.76
CA ALA A 240 -23.28 -2.70 3.06
C ALA A 240 -23.08 -3.21 1.63
N SER A 241 -22.71 -2.30 0.75
CA SER A 241 -22.22 -2.63 -0.60
C SER A 241 -20.90 -1.92 -0.87
N ILE A 242 -20.04 -2.50 -1.71
CA ILE A 242 -18.76 -1.89 -2.08
C ILE A 242 -18.94 -0.44 -2.58
N PRO A 243 -19.91 -0.12 -3.48
CA PRO A 243 -20.14 1.26 -3.89
C PRO A 243 -20.50 2.20 -2.73
N TRP A 244 -21.32 1.73 -1.77
CA TRP A 244 -21.67 2.52 -0.60
C TRP A 244 -20.45 2.75 0.30
N ILE A 245 -19.61 1.73 0.52
CA ILE A 245 -18.38 1.86 1.31
C ILE A 245 -17.49 2.94 0.71
N ILE A 246 -17.24 2.86 -0.60
CA ILE A 246 -16.43 3.84 -1.33
C ILE A 246 -17.02 5.25 -1.20
N GLU A 247 -18.34 5.38 -1.33
CA GLU A 247 -19.03 6.67 -1.18
C GLU A 247 -18.82 7.29 0.20
N GLN A 248 -18.93 6.47 1.28
CA GLN A 248 -18.71 6.94 2.65
C GLN A 248 -17.23 7.27 2.93
N MET A 249 -16.29 6.52 2.37
CA MET A 249 -14.85 6.76 2.52
C MET A 249 -14.43 8.06 1.84
N VAL A 250 -14.86 8.29 0.60
CA VAL A 250 -14.45 9.44 -0.23
C VAL A 250 -15.32 10.69 0.05
N GLY A 251 -16.60 10.52 0.46
CA GLY A 251 -17.54 11.60 0.70
C GLY A 251 -17.91 12.37 -0.57
N ASP A 252 -18.31 13.65 -0.40
CA ASP A 252 -18.73 14.53 -1.51
C ASP A 252 -17.60 14.86 -2.50
N LYS A 253 -16.37 14.43 -2.20
CA LYS A 253 -15.23 14.52 -3.13
C LYS A 253 -15.29 13.39 -4.16
N LYS A 254 -16.44 13.09 -4.76
CA LYS A 254 -16.51 12.27 -5.97
C LYS A 254 -15.75 12.98 -7.11
N LYS A 255 -14.44 12.87 -7.08
CA LYS A 255 -13.65 13.03 -8.28
C LYS A 255 -13.85 11.75 -9.09
N HIS A 256 -14.96 11.64 -9.82
CA HIS A 256 -15.03 10.71 -10.92
C HIS A 256 -13.86 11.06 -11.84
N PHE A 257 -12.89 10.16 -11.93
CA PHE A 257 -11.86 10.29 -12.92
C PHE A 257 -12.48 9.91 -14.26
N ASP A 258 -12.76 10.92 -15.08
CA ASP A 258 -13.15 10.76 -16.47
C ASP A 258 -11.89 10.99 -17.33
N TYR A 259 -11.32 9.88 -17.79
CA TYR A 259 -10.12 9.95 -18.62
C TYR A 259 -10.45 10.58 -19.98
N GLN A 260 -9.79 11.69 -20.26
CA GLN A 260 -9.86 12.37 -21.56
C GLN A 260 -8.57 12.07 -22.33
N PRO A 261 -8.60 11.25 -23.40
CA PRO A 261 -7.44 10.99 -24.24
C PRO A 261 -6.83 12.31 -24.74
N ALA A 262 -5.53 12.42 -24.70
CA ALA A 262 -4.83 13.56 -25.27
C ALA A 262 -4.65 13.38 -26.79
N PRO A 263 -4.51 14.48 -27.56
CA PRO A 263 -4.11 14.38 -28.95
C PRO A 263 -2.74 13.70 -29.08
N GLN A 264 -2.70 12.58 -29.78
CA GLN A 264 -1.46 11.87 -30.01
C GLN A 264 -0.63 12.53 -31.11
N GLY A 265 0.66 12.72 -30.84
CA GLY A 265 1.64 13.23 -31.78
C GLY A 265 2.43 12.12 -32.46
N ASN A 266 3.63 12.50 -32.95
CA ASN A 266 4.57 11.55 -33.58
C ASN A 266 5.13 10.55 -32.56
N THR A 267 5.62 9.41 -33.04
CA THR A 267 6.32 8.42 -32.23
C THR A 267 7.56 9.02 -31.60
N VAL A 268 7.64 8.95 -30.27
CA VAL A 268 8.75 9.47 -29.48
C VAL A 268 9.70 8.35 -29.05
N LEU A 269 9.17 7.16 -28.79
CA LEU A 269 9.95 5.96 -28.41
C LEU A 269 9.57 4.81 -29.33
N ASP A 270 10.56 4.16 -29.94
CA ASP A 270 10.39 2.93 -30.74
C ASP A 270 11.33 1.85 -30.20
N VAL A 271 10.79 0.71 -29.83
CA VAL A 271 11.49 -0.43 -29.21
C VAL A 271 11.27 -1.66 -30.08
N ARG A 272 12.36 -2.34 -30.45
CA ARG A 272 12.30 -3.54 -31.31
C ARG A 272 13.18 -4.64 -30.77
N GLY A 273 12.60 -5.83 -30.56
CA GLY A 273 13.31 -7.05 -30.22
C GLY A 273 14.09 -7.00 -28.92
N LEU A 274 13.63 -6.20 -27.93
CA LEU A 274 14.36 -6.01 -26.68
C LEU A 274 14.38 -7.31 -25.87
N THR A 275 15.59 -7.81 -25.59
CA THR A 275 15.80 -9.09 -24.91
C THR A 275 16.80 -8.94 -23.77
N ALA A 276 16.47 -9.52 -22.61
CA ALA A 276 17.36 -9.57 -21.43
C ALA A 276 17.23 -10.94 -20.75
N LEU A 277 18.36 -11.48 -20.25
CA LEU A 277 18.40 -12.79 -19.59
C LEU A 277 18.49 -12.68 -18.08
N HIS A 278 18.01 -13.72 -17.38
CA HIS A 278 18.32 -13.95 -15.97
C HIS A 278 19.74 -14.46 -15.79
N SER A 279 20.35 -14.14 -14.66
CA SER A 279 21.66 -14.69 -14.29
C SER A 279 21.66 -16.21 -14.09
N SER A 280 20.50 -16.78 -13.74
CA SER A 280 20.25 -18.20 -13.53
C SER A 280 19.78 -18.96 -14.79
N GLY A 281 19.73 -18.30 -15.94
CA GLY A 281 19.15 -18.82 -17.20
C GLY A 281 17.67 -18.43 -17.34
N GLY A 282 17.18 -18.45 -18.60
CA GLY A 282 15.84 -17.98 -18.96
C GLY A 282 15.80 -16.46 -19.25
N TYR A 283 14.62 -15.97 -19.63
CA TYR A 283 14.41 -14.60 -20.08
C TYR A 283 13.75 -13.75 -19.01
N LYS A 284 14.28 -12.55 -18.76
CA LYS A 284 13.59 -11.43 -18.09
C LYS A 284 12.71 -10.66 -19.06
N LEU A 285 13.26 -10.45 -20.28
CA LEU A 285 12.56 -9.86 -21.42
C LEU A 285 12.88 -10.72 -22.64
N ASN A 286 11.89 -10.97 -23.47
CA ASN A 286 12.00 -11.86 -24.62
C ASN A 286 11.30 -11.26 -25.84
N ASP A 287 12.08 -10.67 -26.74
CA ASP A 287 11.63 -10.09 -28.02
C ASP A 287 10.53 -9.02 -27.85
N VAL A 288 10.69 -8.10 -26.91
CA VAL A 288 9.71 -7.04 -26.63
C VAL A 288 9.81 -5.94 -27.67
N SER A 289 8.69 -5.68 -28.36
CA SER A 289 8.59 -4.66 -29.42
C SER A 289 7.31 -3.84 -29.26
N PHE A 290 7.43 -2.51 -29.28
CA PHE A 290 6.31 -1.56 -29.25
C PHE A 290 6.76 -0.16 -29.62
N SER A 291 5.82 0.73 -29.93
CA SER A 291 6.07 2.16 -30.09
C SER A 291 5.23 2.96 -29.10
N LEU A 292 5.68 4.16 -28.73
CA LEU A 292 4.97 5.10 -27.84
C LEU A 292 4.97 6.47 -28.49
N ASN A 293 3.79 7.08 -28.59
CA ASN A 293 3.61 8.39 -29.22
C ASN A 293 3.60 9.52 -28.19
N LYS A 294 3.90 10.72 -28.63
CA LYS A 294 3.78 11.93 -27.82
C LYS A 294 2.33 12.12 -27.38
N GLY A 295 2.10 12.35 -26.08
CA GLY A 295 0.77 12.49 -25.51
C GLY A 295 -0.01 11.18 -25.31
N GLU A 296 0.55 10.04 -25.69
CA GLU A 296 -0.06 8.72 -25.49
C GLU A 296 0.20 8.21 -24.06
N VAL A 297 -0.82 7.57 -23.47
CA VAL A 297 -0.73 6.83 -22.21
C VAL A 297 -0.85 5.34 -22.49
N ILE A 298 0.27 4.61 -22.37
CA ILE A 298 0.27 3.14 -22.45
C ILE A 298 0.22 2.55 -21.04
N GLY A 299 -0.77 1.69 -20.78
CA GLY A 299 -0.82 0.85 -19.59
C GLY A 299 -0.18 -0.51 -19.84
N ILE A 300 0.65 -0.99 -18.92
CA ILE A 300 1.17 -2.35 -18.95
C ILE A 300 0.47 -3.17 -17.88
N TYR A 301 -0.22 -4.23 -18.30
CA TYR A 301 -0.84 -5.20 -17.42
C TYR A 301 -0.08 -6.53 -17.47
N GLY A 302 -0.01 -7.23 -16.36
CA GLY A 302 0.57 -8.56 -16.24
C GLY A 302 0.66 -9.01 -14.79
N LEU A 303 0.74 -10.31 -14.58
CA LEU A 303 0.89 -10.90 -13.24
C LEU A 303 2.27 -10.58 -12.64
N LEU A 304 2.42 -10.87 -11.35
CA LEU A 304 3.72 -10.73 -10.67
C LEU A 304 4.76 -11.60 -11.38
N GLY A 305 5.93 -11.00 -11.68
CA GLY A 305 6.99 -11.69 -12.43
C GLY A 305 6.86 -11.63 -13.96
N ALA A 306 5.84 -10.96 -14.52
CA ALA A 306 5.65 -10.84 -15.97
C ALA A 306 6.75 -10.06 -16.72
N GLY A 307 7.68 -9.39 -16.02
CA GLY A 307 8.78 -8.62 -16.61
C GLY A 307 8.52 -7.11 -16.77
N ARG A 308 7.48 -6.57 -16.15
CA ARG A 308 7.09 -5.14 -16.25
C ARG A 308 8.18 -4.19 -15.73
N THR A 309 8.65 -4.41 -14.51
CA THR A 309 9.74 -3.63 -13.88
C THR A 309 11.05 -3.78 -14.67
N GLU A 310 11.35 -5.00 -15.12
CA GLU A 310 12.52 -5.28 -15.95
C GLU A 310 12.47 -4.51 -17.27
N LEU A 311 11.30 -4.40 -17.90
CA LEU A 311 11.13 -3.60 -19.10
C LEU A 311 11.50 -2.14 -18.83
N PHE A 312 10.95 -1.51 -17.81
CA PHE A 312 11.28 -0.12 -17.47
C PHE A 312 12.75 0.06 -17.12
N LYS A 313 13.34 -0.84 -16.32
CA LYS A 313 14.78 -0.80 -15.98
C LYS A 313 15.66 -0.98 -17.23
N GLY A 314 15.26 -1.81 -18.19
CA GLY A 314 15.93 -1.95 -19.48
C GLY A 314 15.85 -0.68 -20.34
N LEU A 315 14.66 -0.07 -20.44
CA LEU A 315 14.43 1.14 -21.23
C LEU A 315 15.22 2.35 -20.72
N VAL A 316 15.32 2.52 -19.39
CA VAL A 316 16.11 3.62 -18.82
C VAL A 316 17.61 3.30 -18.69
N GLY A 317 18.05 2.06 -18.98
CA GLY A 317 19.45 1.66 -18.93
C GLY A 317 19.99 1.35 -17.53
N LEU A 318 19.10 0.97 -16.59
CA LEU A 318 19.46 0.44 -15.27
C LEU A 318 19.71 -1.07 -15.31
N MET A 319 19.20 -1.76 -16.34
CA MET A 319 19.42 -3.17 -16.60
C MET A 319 20.01 -3.37 -17.99
N PRO A 320 21.07 -4.20 -18.16
CA PRO A 320 21.63 -4.49 -19.47
C PRO A 320 20.66 -5.36 -20.29
N CYS A 321 20.47 -5.00 -21.56
CA CYS A 321 19.78 -5.81 -22.56
C CYS A 321 20.82 -6.40 -23.52
N GLN A 322 20.59 -7.64 -23.96
CA GLN A 322 21.54 -8.36 -24.81
C GLN A 322 21.31 -8.09 -26.29
N SER A 323 20.06 -7.90 -26.69
CA SER A 323 19.70 -7.58 -28.07
C SER A 323 18.49 -6.65 -28.11
N GLY A 324 18.21 -6.15 -29.29
CA GLY A 324 17.13 -5.21 -29.57
C GLY A 324 17.64 -3.80 -29.84
N SER A 325 16.74 -2.92 -30.24
CA SER A 325 17.01 -1.52 -30.49
C SER A 325 16.01 -0.63 -29.76
N ILE A 326 16.50 0.48 -29.22
CA ILE A 326 15.70 1.52 -28.57
C ILE A 326 16.01 2.84 -29.28
N GLN A 327 14.99 3.45 -29.87
CA GLN A 327 15.12 4.76 -30.54
C GLN A 327 14.26 5.78 -29.80
N LEU A 328 14.86 6.93 -29.48
CA LEU A 328 14.17 8.09 -28.91
C LEU A 328 14.20 9.22 -29.95
N ASN A 329 13.03 9.65 -30.43
CA ASN A 329 12.90 10.60 -31.54
C ASN A 329 13.75 10.22 -32.79
N GLY A 330 13.84 8.93 -33.11
CA GLY A 330 14.65 8.40 -34.21
C GLY A 330 16.13 8.26 -33.91
N GLU A 331 16.61 8.69 -32.75
CA GLU A 331 18.01 8.51 -32.32
C GLU A 331 18.16 7.19 -31.54
N CYS A 332 19.10 6.34 -31.96
CA CYS A 332 19.43 5.10 -31.28
C CYS A 332 20.10 5.36 -29.92
N ILE A 333 19.59 4.74 -28.85
CA ILE A 333 20.10 4.91 -27.48
C ILE A 333 20.48 3.58 -26.81
N ASP A 334 20.58 2.49 -27.54
CA ASP A 334 20.80 1.13 -27.00
C ASP A 334 22.00 1.05 -26.06
N LYS A 335 23.12 1.69 -26.45
CA LYS A 335 24.38 1.69 -25.68
C LYS A 335 24.49 2.83 -24.67
N ALA A 336 23.48 3.69 -24.58
CA ALA A 336 23.51 4.82 -23.66
C ALA A 336 23.27 4.36 -22.21
N HIS A 337 24.14 4.79 -21.30
CA HIS A 337 23.97 4.57 -19.87
C HIS A 337 22.82 5.39 -19.31
N PHE A 338 22.30 5.00 -18.14
CA PHE A 338 21.18 5.63 -17.44
C PHE A 338 21.25 7.17 -17.44
N GLN A 339 22.36 7.76 -16.99
CA GLN A 339 22.51 9.23 -16.97
C GLN A 339 22.35 9.89 -18.35
N SER A 340 22.82 9.22 -19.42
CA SER A 340 22.67 9.74 -20.78
C SER A 340 21.23 9.66 -21.26
N ARG A 341 20.52 8.56 -20.94
CA ARG A 341 19.09 8.41 -21.27
C ARG A 341 18.23 9.40 -20.49
N LEU A 342 18.54 9.65 -19.21
CA LEU A 342 17.89 10.66 -18.40
C LEU A 342 18.08 12.07 -19.02
N LYS A 343 19.31 12.43 -19.46
CA LYS A 343 19.58 13.70 -20.16
C LYS A 343 18.83 13.84 -21.48
N LYS A 344 18.54 12.75 -22.16
CA LYS A 344 17.75 12.72 -23.39
C LYS A 344 16.26 12.78 -23.15
N GLY A 345 15.80 12.75 -21.88
CA GLY A 345 14.43 12.93 -21.49
C GLY A 345 13.65 11.63 -21.17
N LEU A 346 14.33 10.55 -20.78
CA LEU A 346 13.67 9.37 -20.22
C LEU A 346 13.73 9.44 -18.70
N ALA A 347 12.58 9.37 -18.01
CA ALA A 347 12.52 9.34 -16.56
C ALA A 347 11.75 8.11 -16.06
N LEU A 348 12.15 7.59 -14.89
CA LEU A 348 11.52 6.45 -14.23
C LEU A 348 11.09 6.84 -12.81
N VAL A 349 9.85 6.54 -12.47
CA VAL A 349 9.30 6.51 -11.11
C VAL A 349 9.25 5.02 -10.71
N PRO A 350 10.05 4.58 -9.74
CA PRO A 350 10.16 3.17 -9.38
C PRO A 350 8.96 2.69 -8.54
N GLU A 351 8.75 1.37 -8.51
CA GLU A 351 7.74 0.70 -7.69
C GLU A 351 8.03 0.87 -6.20
N ASP A 352 9.27 0.59 -5.75
CA ASP A 352 9.68 0.80 -4.37
C ASP A 352 10.00 2.27 -4.12
N ARG A 353 8.96 3.01 -3.77
CA ARG A 353 9.07 4.42 -3.42
C ARG A 353 10.08 4.68 -2.30
N GLN A 354 10.09 3.83 -1.26
CA GLN A 354 10.88 4.06 -0.05
C GLN A 354 12.35 3.67 -0.23
N GLY A 355 12.63 2.58 -0.92
CA GLY A 355 13.98 2.09 -1.15
C GLY A 355 14.66 2.74 -2.35
N GLU A 356 13.95 2.94 -3.47
CA GLU A 356 14.51 3.45 -4.72
C GLU A 356 14.07 4.90 -5.03
N GLY A 357 12.89 5.31 -4.56
CA GLY A 357 12.27 6.59 -4.92
C GLY A 357 12.77 7.80 -4.14
N VAL A 358 12.98 7.67 -2.82
CA VAL A 358 13.34 8.78 -1.92
C VAL A 358 14.53 8.46 -1.04
N VAL A 359 15.20 9.51 -0.55
CA VAL A 359 16.20 9.42 0.51
C VAL A 359 15.54 9.85 1.81
N GLN A 360 15.26 8.90 2.70
CA GLN A 360 14.45 9.09 3.92
C GLN A 360 14.95 10.22 4.84
N MET A 361 16.27 10.38 4.95
CA MET A 361 16.91 11.38 5.81
C MET A 361 16.93 12.79 5.21
N MET A 362 16.58 12.94 3.94
CA MET A 362 16.59 14.24 3.25
C MET A 362 15.25 14.96 3.37
N SER A 363 15.29 16.29 3.22
CA SER A 363 14.10 17.13 3.14
C SER A 363 13.29 16.83 1.87
N ILE A 364 12.03 17.26 1.85
CA ILE A 364 11.15 17.20 0.69
C ILE A 364 11.78 17.93 -0.50
N GLN A 365 12.28 19.15 -0.28
CA GLN A 365 12.97 19.95 -1.31
C GLN A 365 14.17 19.19 -1.89
N SER A 366 15.07 18.68 -1.04
CA SER A 366 16.28 17.98 -1.48
C SER A 366 15.96 16.69 -2.24
N ASN A 367 14.93 15.94 -1.83
CA ASN A 367 14.46 14.77 -2.58
C ASN A 367 13.97 15.15 -3.98
N MET A 368 13.19 16.22 -4.08
CA MET A 368 12.59 16.66 -5.33
C MET A 368 13.64 17.12 -6.35
N THR A 369 14.68 17.80 -5.90
CA THR A 369 15.71 18.39 -6.78
C THR A 369 16.86 17.44 -7.11
N LEU A 370 16.97 16.30 -6.43
CA LEU A 370 18.11 15.39 -6.52
C LEU A 370 18.44 14.93 -7.94
N SER A 371 17.45 14.63 -8.77
CA SER A 371 17.64 14.19 -10.15
C SER A 371 18.11 15.32 -11.07
N ASP A 372 17.58 16.53 -10.89
CA ASP A 372 17.96 17.70 -11.71
C ASP A 372 19.35 18.23 -11.35
N LEU A 373 19.78 18.08 -10.10
CA LEU A 373 21.18 18.36 -9.70
C LEU A 373 22.17 17.52 -10.52
N SER A 374 21.84 16.28 -10.82
CA SER A 374 22.67 15.39 -11.65
C SER A 374 22.73 15.87 -13.11
N LEU A 375 21.70 16.55 -13.59
CA LEU A 375 21.60 17.11 -14.94
C LEU A 375 22.15 18.55 -15.05
N GLN A 376 22.64 19.11 -13.94
CA GLN A 376 23.19 20.47 -13.84
C GLN A 376 22.15 21.61 -13.97
N GLY A 377 20.84 21.32 -13.85
CA GLY A 377 19.76 22.29 -14.01
C GLY A 377 19.83 23.48 -13.03
N PHE A 378 20.26 23.23 -11.78
CA PHE A 378 20.41 24.27 -10.76
C PHE A 378 21.83 24.80 -10.58
N ARG A 379 22.79 24.44 -11.47
CA ARG A 379 24.17 24.92 -11.37
C ARG A 379 24.37 26.29 -12.02
N ARG A 380 25.14 27.14 -11.35
CA ARG A 380 25.69 28.40 -11.93
C ARG A 380 26.91 28.08 -12.80
N ALA A 381 27.39 29.09 -13.54
CA ALA A 381 28.56 28.99 -14.45
C ALA A 381 29.82 28.37 -13.80
N TRP A 382 29.99 28.47 -12.50
CA TRP A 382 31.11 27.95 -11.70
C TRP A 382 30.75 26.68 -10.92
N LYS A 383 29.75 25.91 -11.36
CA LYS A 383 29.24 24.67 -10.70
C LYS A 383 28.63 24.88 -9.29
N TRP A 384 28.41 26.11 -8.84
CA TRP A 384 27.71 26.40 -7.60
C TRP A 384 26.19 26.24 -7.77
N LEU A 385 25.54 25.75 -6.73
CA LEU A 385 24.08 25.66 -6.70
C LEU A 385 23.46 27.06 -6.68
N ASN A 386 22.27 27.19 -7.26
CA ASN A 386 21.44 28.39 -7.19
C ASN A 386 20.23 28.14 -6.28
N PRO A 387 20.33 28.45 -4.95
CA PRO A 387 19.26 28.15 -4.00
C PRO A 387 17.93 28.83 -4.32
N HIS A 388 17.96 30.04 -4.88
CA HIS A 388 16.74 30.75 -5.24
C HIS A 388 16.00 30.07 -6.40
N LYS A 389 16.73 29.67 -7.44
CA LYS A 389 16.13 28.92 -8.56
C LYS A 389 15.56 27.59 -8.09
N GLU A 390 16.31 26.88 -7.24
CA GLU A 390 15.88 25.62 -6.64
C GLU A 390 14.59 25.78 -5.85
N GLN A 391 14.53 26.74 -4.93
CA GLN A 391 13.34 27.00 -4.10
C GLN A 391 12.12 27.38 -4.94
N THR A 392 12.30 28.23 -5.97
CA THR A 392 11.22 28.63 -6.87
C THR A 392 10.67 27.43 -7.62
N SER A 393 11.54 26.61 -8.23
CA SER A 393 11.12 25.41 -8.98
C SER A 393 10.44 24.37 -8.09
N VAL A 394 10.92 24.17 -6.86
CA VAL A 394 10.26 23.30 -5.87
C VAL A 394 8.87 23.79 -5.53
N LYS A 395 8.72 25.11 -5.30
CA LYS A 395 7.43 25.72 -4.94
C LYS A 395 6.42 25.58 -6.08
N GLU A 396 6.84 25.81 -7.32
CA GLU A 396 6.02 25.62 -8.52
C GLU A 396 5.58 24.15 -8.67
N MET A 397 6.51 23.19 -8.47
CA MET A 397 6.22 21.76 -8.55
C MET A 397 5.26 21.30 -7.46
N ILE A 398 5.41 21.78 -6.22
CA ILE A 398 4.49 21.53 -5.11
C ILE A 398 3.06 21.99 -5.47
N GLN A 399 2.93 23.16 -6.06
CA GLN A 399 1.64 23.69 -6.52
C GLN A 399 1.07 22.89 -7.68
N GLN A 400 1.91 22.57 -8.69
CA GLN A 400 1.50 21.81 -9.87
C GLN A 400 0.96 20.42 -9.54
N LEU A 401 1.60 19.73 -8.58
CA LEU A 401 1.24 18.38 -8.13
C LEU A 401 0.27 18.39 -6.94
N ALA A 402 -0.14 19.56 -6.46
CA ALA A 402 -1.00 19.72 -5.29
C ALA A 402 -0.50 18.91 -4.09
N ILE A 403 0.82 19.02 -3.77
CA ILE A 403 1.43 18.32 -2.63
C ILE A 403 1.03 19.07 -1.36
N LYS A 404 0.44 18.33 -0.41
CA LYS A 404 0.07 18.89 0.90
C LYS A 404 1.30 18.90 1.81
N VAL A 405 1.96 20.05 1.92
CA VAL A 405 3.16 20.26 2.73
C VAL A 405 3.10 21.61 3.43
N SER A 406 3.49 21.66 4.68
CA SER A 406 3.59 22.91 5.46
C SER A 406 4.93 23.62 5.20
N ASP A 407 6.03 22.87 5.13
CA ASP A 407 7.37 23.39 4.88
C ASP A 407 8.19 22.37 4.07
N PRO A 408 8.70 22.71 2.86
CA PRO A 408 9.54 21.83 2.05
C PRO A 408 10.89 21.46 2.69
N ALA A 409 11.31 22.15 3.74
CA ALA A 409 12.52 21.82 4.50
C ALA A 409 12.35 20.63 5.45
N LEU A 410 11.11 20.20 5.73
CA LEU A 410 10.82 19.05 6.56
C LEU A 410 11.31 17.74 5.91
N PRO A 411 11.67 16.71 6.72
CA PRO A 411 12.00 15.38 6.20
C PRO A 411 10.85 14.79 5.38
N ILE A 412 11.19 13.99 4.36
CA ILE A 412 10.20 13.33 3.49
C ILE A 412 9.25 12.41 4.28
N THR A 413 9.72 11.87 5.41
CA THR A 413 8.94 11.02 6.31
C THR A 413 7.76 11.72 6.98
N SER A 414 7.74 13.06 6.96
CA SER A 414 6.61 13.86 7.47
C SER A 414 5.37 13.81 6.57
N LEU A 415 5.51 13.32 5.34
CA LEU A 415 4.44 13.23 4.36
C LEU A 415 3.73 11.88 4.39
N SER A 416 2.41 11.89 4.11
CA SER A 416 1.65 10.68 3.81
C SER A 416 2.17 9.98 2.54
N GLY A 417 1.91 8.67 2.40
CA GLY A 417 2.34 7.89 1.25
C GLY A 417 1.97 8.51 -0.11
N GLY A 418 0.74 9.01 -0.26
CA GLY A 418 0.30 9.67 -1.48
C GLY A 418 1.07 10.97 -1.77
N ASN A 419 1.41 11.77 -0.75
CA ASN A 419 2.22 12.97 -0.95
C ASN A 419 3.69 12.62 -1.22
N GLN A 420 4.25 11.56 -0.61
CA GLN A 420 5.59 11.05 -0.97
C GLN A 420 5.62 10.61 -2.44
N GLN A 421 4.58 9.91 -2.93
CA GLN A 421 4.47 9.52 -4.34
C GLN A 421 4.49 10.72 -5.28
N LYS A 422 3.77 11.78 -4.92
CA LYS A 422 3.78 13.04 -5.67
C LYS A 422 5.16 13.71 -5.66
N VAL A 423 5.94 13.59 -4.57
CA VAL A 423 7.34 14.09 -4.53
C VAL A 423 8.23 13.28 -5.48
N VAL A 424 8.11 11.94 -5.51
CA VAL A 424 8.88 11.11 -6.46
C VAL A 424 8.51 11.43 -7.90
N LEU A 425 7.23 11.65 -8.19
CA LEU A 425 6.76 12.11 -9.49
C LEU A 425 7.35 13.49 -9.83
N GLY A 426 7.34 14.43 -8.88
CA GLY A 426 7.94 15.76 -9.04
C GLY A 426 9.44 15.69 -9.32
N LYS A 427 10.16 14.82 -8.62
CA LYS A 427 11.59 14.53 -8.86
C LYS A 427 11.85 14.09 -10.32
N ALA A 428 10.98 13.24 -10.88
CA ALA A 428 11.07 12.82 -12.27
C ALA A 428 10.73 13.98 -13.24
N LEU A 429 9.66 14.73 -12.98
CA LEU A 429 9.20 15.83 -13.82
C LEU A 429 10.16 17.03 -13.85
N MET A 430 10.90 17.28 -12.78
CA MET A 430 11.94 18.33 -12.75
C MET A 430 13.05 18.13 -13.77
N THR A 431 13.28 16.88 -14.22
CA THR A 431 14.24 16.60 -15.31
C THR A 431 13.72 16.98 -16.69
N GLN A 432 12.48 17.52 -16.78
CA GLN A 432 11.80 17.88 -18.03
C GLN A 432 11.79 16.73 -19.05
N PRO A 433 11.25 15.56 -18.67
CA PRO A 433 11.29 14.39 -19.52
C PRO A 433 10.38 14.52 -20.74
N GLN A 434 10.67 13.74 -21.79
CA GLN A 434 9.80 13.52 -22.95
C GLN A 434 8.96 12.24 -22.78
N VAL A 435 9.52 11.25 -22.07
CA VAL A 435 8.88 9.99 -21.74
C VAL A 435 9.04 9.73 -20.24
N VAL A 436 7.92 9.40 -19.59
CA VAL A 436 7.88 9.02 -18.16
C VAL A 436 7.39 7.60 -18.03
N PHE A 437 8.19 6.77 -17.38
CA PHE A 437 7.82 5.42 -16.95
C PHE A 437 7.40 5.46 -15.50
N LEU A 438 6.24 4.90 -15.18
CA LEU A 438 5.66 4.85 -13.84
C LEU A 438 5.43 3.38 -13.46
N ASP A 439 6.26 2.85 -12.58
CA ASP A 439 6.15 1.47 -12.14
C ASP A 439 5.25 1.40 -10.90
N GLU A 440 4.07 0.77 -11.03
CA GLU A 440 3.04 0.66 -9.98
C GLU A 440 2.78 1.99 -9.23
N PRO A 441 2.45 3.10 -9.93
CA PRO A 441 2.43 4.44 -9.34
C PRO A 441 1.39 4.62 -8.24
N SER A 442 0.40 3.76 -8.16
CA SER A 442 -0.69 3.77 -7.18
C SER A 442 -0.50 2.77 -6.03
N ARG A 443 0.60 2.00 -6.02
CA ARG A 443 0.84 0.99 -5.00
C ARG A 443 1.08 1.63 -3.62
N GLY A 444 0.35 1.12 -2.61
CA GLY A 444 0.52 1.57 -1.22
C GLY A 444 0.06 3.00 -0.95
N ILE A 445 -0.86 3.53 -1.78
CA ILE A 445 -1.55 4.80 -1.53
C ILE A 445 -3.07 4.57 -1.41
N ASP A 446 -3.74 5.50 -0.75
CA ASP A 446 -5.19 5.43 -0.55
C ASP A 446 -5.99 5.76 -1.83
N VAL A 447 -7.28 5.42 -1.82
CA VAL A 447 -8.18 5.59 -2.99
C VAL A 447 -8.25 7.05 -3.47
N GLY A 448 -8.25 8.02 -2.54
CA GLY A 448 -8.26 9.44 -2.89
C GLY A 448 -6.96 9.87 -3.55
N ALA A 449 -5.82 9.42 -3.01
CA ALA A 449 -4.51 9.69 -3.60
C ALA A 449 -4.31 8.97 -4.95
N LYS A 450 -4.88 7.76 -5.15
CA LYS A 450 -4.92 7.08 -6.45
C LYS A 450 -5.57 7.98 -7.51
N THR A 451 -6.74 8.51 -7.21
CA THR A 451 -7.47 9.41 -8.12
C THR A 451 -6.64 10.67 -8.47
N ASP A 452 -5.93 11.24 -7.49
CA ASP A 452 -5.05 12.38 -7.73
C ASP A 452 -3.89 12.00 -8.68
N VAL A 453 -3.29 10.82 -8.53
CA VAL A 453 -2.24 10.30 -9.44
C VAL A 453 -2.80 10.11 -10.85
N TYR A 454 -4.03 9.59 -10.99
CA TYR A 454 -4.69 9.42 -12.29
C TYR A 454 -4.90 10.76 -13.01
N HIS A 455 -5.37 11.77 -12.28
CA HIS A 455 -5.48 13.14 -12.83
C HIS A 455 -4.13 13.70 -13.26
N LEU A 456 -3.05 13.41 -12.51
CA LEU A 456 -1.70 13.86 -12.87
C LEU A 456 -1.20 13.16 -14.14
N ILE A 457 -1.43 11.85 -14.30
CA ILE A 457 -1.08 11.10 -15.52
C ILE A 457 -1.82 11.67 -16.73
N GLY A 458 -3.14 11.88 -16.63
CA GLY A 458 -3.92 12.49 -17.70
C GLY A 458 -3.45 13.91 -18.06
N LYS A 459 -3.12 14.74 -17.05
CA LYS A 459 -2.59 16.09 -17.27
C LYS A 459 -1.22 16.08 -17.94
N MET A 460 -0.34 15.15 -17.58
CA MET A 460 0.97 14.98 -18.24
C MET A 460 0.80 14.65 -19.72
N ALA A 461 -0.09 13.71 -20.05
CA ALA A 461 -0.39 13.37 -21.44
C ALA A 461 -0.95 14.56 -22.23
N GLN A 462 -1.91 15.32 -21.65
CA GLN A 462 -2.44 16.54 -22.26
C GLN A 462 -1.38 17.62 -22.49
N GLN A 463 -0.33 17.66 -21.68
CA GLN A 463 0.84 18.53 -21.88
C GLN A 463 1.81 17.99 -22.94
N GLY A 464 1.51 16.84 -23.54
CA GLY A 464 2.30 16.22 -24.60
C GLY A 464 3.41 15.29 -24.10
N LEU A 465 3.48 14.95 -22.82
CA LEU A 465 4.37 13.87 -22.37
C LEU A 465 3.85 12.52 -22.85
N ALA A 466 4.78 11.67 -23.27
CA ALA A 466 4.49 10.26 -23.48
C ALA A 466 4.60 9.53 -22.13
N VAL A 467 3.56 8.84 -21.73
CA VAL A 467 3.48 8.17 -20.42
C VAL A 467 3.31 6.68 -20.62
N MET A 468 4.08 5.89 -19.89
CA MET A 468 3.92 4.45 -19.82
C MET A 468 3.87 4.05 -18.35
N PHE A 469 2.82 3.37 -17.94
CA PHE A 469 2.69 2.94 -16.54
C PHE A 469 2.38 1.45 -16.45
N SER A 470 2.90 0.80 -15.43
CA SER A 470 2.54 -0.57 -15.07
C SER A 470 1.53 -0.59 -13.94
N SER A 471 0.62 -1.55 -13.96
CA SER A 471 -0.22 -1.87 -12.81
C SER A 471 -0.58 -3.35 -12.77
N SER A 472 -0.64 -3.89 -11.55
CA SER A 472 -1.21 -5.20 -11.25
C SER A 472 -2.74 -5.15 -11.14
N GLU A 473 -3.32 -3.94 -10.99
CA GLU A 473 -4.76 -3.74 -10.93
C GLU A 473 -5.34 -3.51 -12.33
N LEU A 474 -6.14 -4.47 -12.81
CA LEU A 474 -6.74 -4.44 -14.15
C LEU A 474 -7.61 -3.20 -14.38
N ASP A 475 -8.40 -2.82 -13.36
CA ASP A 475 -9.31 -1.67 -13.43
C ASP A 475 -8.56 -0.35 -13.58
N GLU A 476 -7.37 -0.23 -12.99
CA GLU A 476 -6.50 0.93 -13.14
C GLU A 476 -6.02 1.10 -14.58
N VAL A 477 -5.52 0.01 -15.17
CA VAL A 477 -5.02 0.04 -16.55
C VAL A 477 -6.16 0.36 -17.52
N MET A 478 -7.34 -0.24 -17.32
CA MET A 478 -8.52 0.02 -18.13
C MET A 478 -9.04 1.47 -17.99
N ALA A 479 -8.88 2.08 -16.81
CA ALA A 479 -9.36 3.45 -16.56
C ALA A 479 -8.47 4.52 -17.20
N LEU A 480 -7.15 4.29 -17.25
CA LEU A 480 -6.16 5.33 -17.56
C LEU A 480 -5.55 5.25 -18.96
N ALA A 481 -5.46 4.04 -19.55
CA ALA A 481 -4.67 3.83 -20.75
C ALA A 481 -5.42 4.16 -22.05
N ASP A 482 -4.74 4.74 -23.03
CA ASP A 482 -5.20 4.82 -24.42
C ASP A 482 -5.05 3.47 -25.12
N ARG A 483 -4.00 2.72 -24.72
CA ARG A 483 -3.65 1.41 -25.24
C ARG A 483 -3.03 0.58 -24.13
N ILE A 484 -3.30 -0.72 -24.12
CA ILE A 484 -2.85 -1.64 -23.09
C ILE A 484 -1.94 -2.71 -23.71
N LEU A 485 -0.73 -2.79 -23.19
CA LEU A 485 0.18 -3.90 -23.44
C LEU A 485 0.00 -4.94 -22.33
N VAL A 486 -0.26 -6.19 -22.69
CA VAL A 486 -0.28 -7.27 -21.72
C VAL A 486 1.06 -7.99 -21.75
N MET A 487 1.64 -8.24 -20.59
CA MET A 487 2.91 -8.96 -20.47
C MET A 487 2.71 -10.28 -19.72
N ALA A 488 3.33 -11.34 -20.25
CA ALA A 488 3.51 -12.63 -19.57
C ALA A 488 4.89 -13.19 -19.95
N ASP A 489 5.62 -13.75 -18.99
CA ASP A 489 6.94 -14.39 -19.16
C ASP A 489 7.94 -13.54 -19.96
N GLY A 490 7.97 -12.25 -19.69
CA GLY A 490 8.87 -11.29 -20.32
C GLY A 490 8.52 -10.93 -21.76
N ARG A 491 7.33 -11.30 -22.28
CA ARG A 491 6.85 -11.00 -23.63
C ARG A 491 5.62 -10.13 -23.60
N ILE A 492 5.42 -9.35 -24.68
CA ILE A 492 4.13 -8.73 -24.95
C ILE A 492 3.24 -9.78 -25.61
N THR A 493 2.19 -10.19 -24.92
CA THR A 493 1.22 -11.21 -25.38
C THR A 493 0.02 -10.58 -26.07
N ALA A 494 -0.29 -9.32 -25.77
CA ALA A 494 -1.32 -8.56 -26.45
C ALA A 494 -1.02 -7.06 -26.45
N ASP A 495 -1.44 -6.37 -27.51
CA ASP A 495 -1.46 -4.93 -27.68
C ASP A 495 -2.89 -4.52 -28.06
N VAL A 496 -3.61 -3.90 -27.12
CA VAL A 496 -5.06 -3.70 -27.23
C VAL A 496 -5.39 -2.21 -27.09
N PRO A 497 -5.93 -1.55 -28.12
CA PRO A 497 -6.37 -0.17 -28.01
C PRO A 497 -7.60 -0.07 -27.10
N ARG A 498 -7.78 1.07 -26.40
CA ARG A 498 -8.82 1.30 -25.39
C ARG A 498 -10.23 0.86 -25.81
N HIS A 499 -10.63 1.15 -27.06
CA HIS A 499 -11.95 0.83 -27.56
C HIS A 499 -12.22 -0.67 -27.77
N ALA A 500 -11.17 -1.51 -27.82
CA ALA A 500 -11.24 -2.95 -28.00
C ALA A 500 -10.92 -3.75 -26.73
N VAL A 501 -10.73 -3.06 -25.59
CA VAL A 501 -10.40 -3.67 -24.32
C VAL A 501 -11.62 -4.35 -23.71
N THR A 502 -11.45 -5.62 -23.30
CA THR A 502 -12.37 -6.30 -22.39
C THR A 502 -11.58 -6.98 -21.29
N ARG A 503 -12.18 -7.13 -20.10
CA ARG A 503 -11.53 -7.74 -18.94
C ARG A 503 -11.04 -9.17 -19.25
N GLU A 504 -11.87 -9.94 -19.95
CA GLU A 504 -11.60 -11.33 -20.31
C GLU A 504 -10.38 -11.44 -21.24
N LYS A 505 -10.26 -10.54 -22.23
CA LYS A 505 -9.11 -10.51 -23.15
C LYS A 505 -7.79 -10.26 -22.40
N LEU A 506 -7.79 -9.29 -21.47
CA LEU A 506 -6.58 -8.94 -20.73
C LEU A 506 -6.17 -10.07 -19.79
N ILE A 507 -7.12 -10.69 -19.09
CA ILE A 507 -6.86 -11.84 -18.20
C ILE A 507 -6.33 -13.03 -19.02
N ALA A 508 -6.98 -13.38 -20.14
CA ALA A 508 -6.55 -14.48 -20.99
C ALA A 508 -5.13 -14.26 -21.53
N ALA A 509 -4.79 -13.02 -21.92
CA ALA A 509 -3.45 -12.69 -22.42
C ALA A 509 -2.38 -12.63 -21.31
N SER A 510 -2.75 -12.43 -20.04
CA SER A 510 -1.80 -12.39 -18.92
C SER A 510 -1.42 -13.76 -18.35
N THR A 511 -2.12 -14.81 -18.79
CA THR A 511 -1.80 -16.19 -18.39
C THR A 511 -0.67 -16.71 -19.27
N PRO A 512 0.40 -17.32 -18.69
CA PRO A 512 1.45 -17.96 -19.47
C PRO A 512 0.84 -18.94 -20.49
N GLN A 513 1.28 -18.86 -21.74
CA GLN A 513 0.92 -19.86 -22.76
C GLN A 513 2.04 -20.91 -22.74
N ASP A 514 1.65 -22.18 -22.48
CA ASP A 514 2.53 -23.36 -22.56
C ASP A 514 3.24 -23.51 -23.92
#